data_8e99716896e66989bd57b37f3dca6ab3
#
_entry.id   8e99716896e66989bd57b37f3dca6ab3
#
_cell.length_a   1.000
_cell.length_b   1.000
_cell.length_c   1.000
_cell.angle_alpha   90.00
_cell.angle_beta   90.00
_cell.angle_gamma   90.00
#
_symmetry.space_group_name_H-M   'P 1'
#
loop_
_entity.id
_entity.type
_entity.pdbx_description
1 polymer ?
#
loop_
_entity_poly.entity_id
_entity_poly.type
_entity_poly.pdbx_seq_one_letter_code
_entity_poly.pdbx_strand_id
1 'polypeptide(L)'
;MKRRKFIALLGGAAAAWPATGRAQQREGMRRVGVLMGAAETAWSRGWLAAFLRRLDELGWRESHNLITQVQWWNDQPEQMRVWAAELIARSPHVAVTFTNFALEVLKPIAGSVPIVFIGVGDPVSRGLVASLAYPGGNITGFASHESSLGGKWLEVLKETAPQITRARRRGDRVGAPGKAGAIQPVQVRPK
;
A
#
# COMPACT_ATOMS: atom_id res chain seq x y z
N MET A 1 -40.23 49.34 14.26
CA MET A 1 -38.96 49.60 13.52
C MET A 1 -37.85 48.67 13.92
N LYS A 2 -37.98 47.34 13.82
CA LYS A 2 -36.86 46.43 14.22
C LYS A 2 -36.74 45.17 13.34
N ARG A 3 -37.65 44.89 12.43
CA ARG A 3 -37.60 43.66 11.59
C ARG A 3 -36.65 43.75 10.38
N ARG A 4 -36.47 44.95 9.79
CA ARG A 4 -35.57 45.13 8.63
C ARG A 4 -34.06 45.04 8.96
N LYS A 5 -33.67 45.37 10.17
CA LYS A 5 -32.24 45.27 10.59
C LYS A 5 -31.80 43.82 10.91
N PHE A 6 -32.77 42.97 11.29
CA PHE A 6 -32.49 41.56 11.59
C PHE A 6 -32.27 40.74 10.33
N ILE A 7 -33.00 41.03 9.25
CA ILE A 7 -32.82 40.35 7.96
C ILE A 7 -31.53 40.72 7.26
N ALA A 8 -31.02 41.95 7.43
CA ALA A 8 -29.75 42.38 6.86
C ALA A 8 -28.54 41.73 7.56
N LEU A 9 -28.66 41.37 8.85
CA LEU A 9 -27.60 40.67 9.58
C LEU A 9 -27.53 39.17 9.26
N LEU A 10 -28.64 38.54 8.91
CA LEU A 10 -28.67 37.14 8.49
C LEU A 10 -28.18 36.92 7.03
N GLY A 11 -28.36 37.91 6.16
CA GLY A 11 -27.87 37.85 4.77
C GLY A 11 -26.37 37.98 4.63
N GLY A 12 -25.68 38.65 5.59
CA GLY A 12 -24.22 38.81 5.58
C GLY A 12 -23.44 37.57 6.02
N ALA A 13 -24.06 36.71 6.83
CA ALA A 13 -23.41 35.47 7.32
C ALA A 13 -23.37 34.34 6.29
N ALA A 14 -24.28 34.34 5.31
CA ALA A 14 -24.34 33.29 4.28
C ALA A 14 -23.31 33.49 3.14
N ALA A 15 -22.77 34.71 2.97
CA ALA A 15 -21.78 34.98 1.92
C ALA A 15 -20.33 34.67 2.33
N ALA A 16 -20.06 34.40 3.61
CA ALA A 16 -18.72 34.11 4.13
C ALA A 16 -18.36 32.61 4.20
N TRP A 17 -19.30 31.71 3.88
CA TRP A 17 -19.13 30.27 4.07
C TRP A 17 -18.24 29.54 3.05
N PRO A 18 -18.02 29.96 1.80
CA PRO A 18 -17.17 29.18 0.89
C PRO A 18 -15.68 29.51 0.94
N ALA A 19 -15.25 30.51 1.73
CA ALA A 19 -13.84 30.91 1.71
C ALA A 19 -12.94 30.16 2.70
N THR A 20 -13.49 29.52 3.73
CA THR A 20 -12.70 28.81 4.74
C THR A 20 -12.23 27.42 4.33
N GLY A 21 -12.87 26.79 3.33
CA GLY A 21 -12.45 25.48 2.83
C GLY A 21 -11.21 25.50 1.91
N ARG A 22 -10.83 26.66 1.38
CA ARG A 22 -9.66 26.81 0.50
C ARG A 22 -8.40 27.31 1.19
N ALA A 23 -8.48 27.75 2.43
CA ALA A 23 -7.33 28.33 3.16
C ALA A 23 -6.39 27.29 3.78
N GLN A 24 -6.70 26.00 3.73
CA GLN A 24 -5.86 24.95 4.32
C GLN A 24 -4.89 24.29 3.34
N GLN A 25 -4.85 24.73 2.10
CA GLN A 25 -3.89 24.26 1.10
C GLN A 25 -2.81 25.31 0.81
N ARG A 26 -2.17 25.84 1.85
CA ARG A 26 -0.78 26.32 1.69
C ARG A 26 0.11 25.10 1.68
N GLU A 27 0.17 24.51 0.53
CA GLU A 27 0.81 23.25 0.26
C GLU A 27 2.31 23.44 0.17
N GLY A 28 2.97 23.17 1.29
CA GLY A 28 4.36 22.77 1.24
C GLY A 28 4.49 21.51 0.40
N MET A 29 5.60 21.37 -0.33
CA MET A 29 5.95 20.18 -1.11
C MET A 29 5.74 18.91 -0.28
N ARG A 30 4.86 17.99 -0.71
CA ARG A 30 4.64 16.71 -0.05
C ARG A 30 5.69 15.70 -0.51
N ARG A 31 6.18 14.90 0.42
CA ARG A 31 7.17 13.85 0.15
C ARG A 31 6.52 12.48 0.33
N VAL A 32 6.60 11.67 -0.72
CA VAL A 32 6.18 10.28 -0.73
C VAL A 32 7.41 9.41 -0.91
N GLY A 33 7.67 8.56 0.07
CA GLY A 33 8.70 7.54 -0.03
C GLY A 33 8.11 6.24 -0.55
N VAL A 34 8.70 5.63 -1.57
CA VAL A 34 8.24 4.35 -2.13
C VAL A 34 9.35 3.32 -2.01
N LEU A 35 9.09 2.27 -1.24
CA LEU A 35 9.99 1.13 -1.07
C LEU A 35 9.43 -0.08 -1.82
N MET A 36 9.98 -0.34 -3.00
CA MET A 36 9.57 -1.44 -3.87
C MET A 36 10.29 -2.73 -3.47
N GLY A 37 9.56 -3.70 -2.92
CA GLY A 37 10.08 -5.03 -2.61
C GLY A 37 10.18 -5.95 -3.85
N ALA A 38 10.26 -5.38 -5.03
CA ALA A 38 10.44 -6.07 -6.31
C ALA A 38 11.52 -5.38 -7.12
N ALA A 39 12.24 -6.16 -7.95
CA ALA A 39 13.23 -5.62 -8.87
C ALA A 39 12.58 -4.66 -9.88
N GLU A 40 13.37 -3.72 -10.37
CA GLU A 40 12.94 -2.79 -11.39
C GLU A 40 12.82 -3.49 -12.76
N THR A 41 11.61 -3.82 -13.12
CA THR A 41 11.25 -4.47 -14.38
C THR A 41 10.21 -3.62 -15.13
N ALA A 42 9.94 -3.93 -16.39
CA ALA A 42 8.87 -3.27 -17.14
C ALA A 42 7.51 -3.38 -16.41
N TRP A 43 7.23 -4.52 -15.78
CA TRP A 43 6.01 -4.78 -15.04
C TRP A 43 5.91 -3.97 -13.74
N SER A 44 6.93 -3.98 -12.89
CA SER A 44 6.96 -3.20 -11.65
C SER A 44 6.99 -1.69 -11.89
N ARG A 45 7.67 -1.22 -12.95
CA ARG A 45 7.59 0.17 -13.41
C ARG A 45 6.18 0.55 -13.84
N GLY A 46 5.44 -0.37 -14.48
CA GLY A 46 4.04 -0.16 -14.84
C GLY A 46 3.14 0.11 -13.64
N TRP A 47 3.35 -0.56 -12.53
CA TRP A 47 2.62 -0.30 -11.29
C TRP A 47 2.94 1.08 -10.70
N LEU A 48 4.22 1.42 -10.62
CA LEU A 48 4.62 2.73 -10.15
C LEU A 48 4.05 3.85 -11.05
N ALA A 49 4.12 3.67 -12.36
CA ALA A 49 3.57 4.65 -13.30
C ALA A 49 2.05 4.81 -13.14
N ALA A 50 1.30 3.73 -12.92
CA ALA A 50 -0.13 3.78 -12.65
C ALA A 50 -0.45 4.53 -11.34
N PHE A 51 0.35 4.28 -10.29
CA PHE A 51 0.24 4.97 -9.03
C PHE A 51 0.48 6.48 -9.17
N LEU A 52 1.59 6.87 -9.80
CA LEU A 52 1.95 8.27 -10.02
C LEU A 52 0.94 9.00 -10.90
N ARG A 53 0.46 8.35 -11.97
CA ARG A 53 -0.61 8.89 -12.81
C ARG A 53 -1.87 9.16 -12.00
N ARG A 54 -2.26 8.24 -11.11
CA ARG A 54 -3.44 8.44 -10.27
C ARG A 54 -3.25 9.58 -9.28
N LEU A 55 -2.06 9.77 -8.74
CA LEU A 55 -1.75 10.93 -7.92
C LEU A 55 -1.88 12.24 -8.71
N ASP A 56 -1.36 12.28 -9.96
CA ASP A 56 -1.49 13.45 -10.84
C ASP A 56 -2.96 13.79 -11.16
N GLU A 57 -3.79 12.79 -11.46
CA GLU A 57 -5.24 12.94 -11.64
C GLU A 57 -5.94 13.51 -10.40
N LEU A 58 -5.41 13.24 -9.20
CA LEU A 58 -5.89 13.76 -7.92
C LEU A 58 -5.29 15.12 -7.57
N GLY A 59 -4.47 15.70 -8.45
CA GLY A 59 -3.85 17.01 -8.27
C GLY A 59 -2.47 17.00 -7.61
N TRP A 60 -1.91 15.81 -7.32
CA TRP A 60 -0.55 15.66 -6.78
C TRP A 60 0.44 15.51 -7.92
N ARG A 61 1.16 16.59 -8.25
CA ARG A 61 2.05 16.64 -9.41
C ARG A 61 3.50 16.68 -8.98
N GLU A 62 4.28 15.77 -9.57
CA GLU A 62 5.73 15.71 -9.35
C GLU A 62 6.38 17.05 -9.67
N SER A 63 7.34 17.46 -8.84
CA SER A 63 8.07 18.75 -8.94
C SER A 63 7.21 20.02 -8.79
N HIS A 64 5.90 19.91 -8.53
CA HIS A 64 5.02 21.04 -8.30
C HIS A 64 4.55 21.11 -6.83
N ASN A 65 3.93 20.05 -6.34
CA ASN A 65 3.47 19.91 -4.96
C ASN A 65 3.80 18.53 -4.36
N LEU A 66 4.48 17.66 -5.14
CA LEU A 66 4.88 16.32 -4.77
C LEU A 66 6.35 16.08 -5.08
N ILE A 67 7.03 15.37 -4.18
CA ILE A 67 8.34 14.76 -4.39
C ILE A 67 8.19 13.27 -4.10
N THR A 68 8.50 12.43 -5.07
CA THR A 68 8.48 10.99 -4.91
C THR A 68 9.91 10.44 -4.88
N GLN A 69 10.22 9.63 -3.89
CA GLN A 69 11.50 8.94 -3.75
C GLN A 69 11.26 7.45 -3.84
N VAL A 70 11.84 6.80 -4.84
CA VAL A 70 11.62 5.38 -5.11
C VAL A 70 12.92 4.62 -4.92
N GLN A 71 12.85 3.53 -4.16
CA GLN A 71 13.92 2.56 -4.00
C GLN A 71 13.43 1.19 -4.45
N TRP A 72 14.22 0.51 -5.28
CA TRP A 72 13.90 -0.77 -5.88
C TRP A 72 14.68 -1.91 -5.25
N TRP A 73 14.06 -3.06 -5.10
CA TRP A 73 14.74 -4.28 -4.71
C TRP A 73 15.85 -4.67 -5.70
N ASN A 74 17.00 -5.04 -5.18
CA ASN A 74 18.17 -5.44 -5.98
C ASN A 74 18.80 -6.77 -5.52
N ASP A 75 18.01 -7.68 -4.95
CA ASP A 75 18.44 -8.98 -4.40
C ASP A 75 19.40 -8.91 -3.19
N GLN A 76 19.55 -7.74 -2.56
CA GLN A 76 20.39 -7.55 -1.38
C GLN A 76 19.55 -7.12 -0.16
N PRO A 77 19.22 -8.03 0.78
CA PRO A 77 18.40 -7.72 1.94
C PRO A 77 18.94 -6.60 2.82
N GLU A 78 20.25 -6.55 3.02
CA GLU A 78 20.88 -5.51 3.85
C GLU A 78 20.77 -4.13 3.18
N GLN A 79 20.90 -4.07 1.86
CA GLN A 79 20.74 -2.82 1.13
C GLN A 79 19.30 -2.28 1.26
N MET A 80 18.30 -3.16 1.26
CA MET A 80 16.91 -2.75 1.50
C MET A 80 16.74 -2.08 2.87
N ARG A 81 17.41 -2.59 3.91
CA ARG A 81 17.40 -1.98 5.25
C ARG A 81 18.02 -0.57 5.25
N VAL A 82 19.14 -0.41 4.54
CA VAL A 82 19.81 0.88 4.37
C VAL A 82 18.87 1.86 3.67
N TRP A 83 18.29 1.48 2.55
CA TRP A 83 17.36 2.33 1.80
C TRP A 83 16.09 2.68 2.57
N ALA A 84 15.56 1.74 3.34
CA ALA A 84 14.42 2.02 4.21
C ALA A 84 14.78 3.07 5.28
N ALA A 85 15.97 2.96 5.87
CA ALA A 85 16.45 3.95 6.85
C ALA A 85 16.67 5.33 6.20
N GLU A 86 17.30 5.39 5.04
CA GLU A 86 17.49 6.63 4.27
C GLU A 86 16.15 7.28 3.88
N LEU A 87 15.17 6.45 3.46
CA LEU A 87 13.84 6.92 3.10
C LEU A 87 13.16 7.59 4.30
N ILE A 88 13.20 6.96 5.48
CA ILE A 88 12.61 7.50 6.70
C ILE A 88 13.38 8.74 7.21
N ALA A 89 14.72 8.73 7.11
CA ALA A 89 15.55 9.88 7.51
C ALA A 89 15.21 11.18 6.75
N ARG A 90 14.69 11.07 5.54
CA ARG A 90 14.22 12.21 4.73
C ARG A 90 12.83 12.73 5.13
N SER A 91 12.26 12.17 6.20
CA SER A 91 10.98 12.57 6.78
C SER A 91 9.85 12.65 5.74
N PRO A 92 9.50 11.54 5.08
CA PRO A 92 8.38 11.52 4.15
C PRO A 92 7.06 11.74 4.90
N HIS A 93 6.09 12.37 4.23
CA HIS A 93 4.74 12.54 4.79
C HIS A 93 3.95 11.22 4.78
N VAL A 94 4.32 10.31 3.86
CA VAL A 94 3.81 8.95 3.77
C VAL A 94 4.86 8.05 3.12
N ALA A 95 4.96 6.83 3.60
CA ALA A 95 5.74 5.77 2.99
C ALA A 95 4.80 4.75 2.33
N VAL A 96 5.07 4.41 1.07
CA VAL A 96 4.35 3.38 0.33
C VAL A 96 5.27 2.19 0.14
N THR A 97 4.77 0.98 0.37
CA THR A 97 5.59 -0.22 0.23
C THR A 97 4.85 -1.34 -0.50
N PHE A 98 5.59 -2.12 -1.24
CA PHE A 98 5.11 -3.30 -1.97
C PHE A 98 5.82 -4.54 -1.44
N THR A 99 5.08 -5.63 -1.26
CA THR A 99 5.50 -6.93 -0.74
C THR A 99 5.63 -6.99 0.78
N ASN A 100 5.60 -8.23 1.29
CA ASN A 100 5.75 -8.52 2.71
C ASN A 100 7.10 -8.06 3.24
N PHE A 101 8.19 -8.40 2.52
CA PHE A 101 9.55 -8.11 2.95
C PHE A 101 9.79 -6.60 3.12
N ALA A 102 9.36 -5.79 2.15
CA ALA A 102 9.53 -4.34 2.24
C ALA A 102 8.75 -3.75 3.44
N LEU A 103 7.55 -4.25 3.75
CA LEU A 103 6.78 -3.84 4.92
C LEU A 103 7.46 -4.28 6.23
N GLU A 104 7.98 -5.51 6.30
CA GLU A 104 8.69 -6.04 7.46
C GLU A 104 9.95 -5.23 7.79
N VAL A 105 10.65 -4.76 6.77
CA VAL A 105 11.83 -3.90 6.93
C VAL A 105 11.44 -2.47 7.36
N LEU A 106 10.39 -1.92 6.77
CA LEU A 106 10.01 -0.52 6.98
C LEU A 106 9.29 -0.29 8.32
N LYS A 107 8.39 -1.20 8.70
CA LYS A 107 7.53 -1.09 9.90
C LYS A 107 8.30 -0.74 11.19
N PRO A 108 9.40 -1.43 11.56
CA PRO A 108 10.08 -1.19 12.83
C PRO A 108 10.78 0.16 12.92
N ILE A 109 11.09 0.80 11.79
CA ILE A 109 11.87 2.04 11.72
C ILE A 109 11.04 3.27 11.34
N ALA A 110 9.80 3.08 10.91
CA ALA A 110 8.96 4.17 10.40
C ALA A 110 8.53 5.18 11.49
N GLY A 111 8.58 4.79 12.77
CA GLY A 111 8.12 5.66 13.86
C GLY A 111 6.65 6.07 13.66
N SER A 112 6.40 7.37 13.54
CA SER A 112 5.06 7.94 13.29
C SER A 112 4.73 8.15 11.81
N VAL A 113 5.66 7.88 10.89
CA VAL A 113 5.42 8.05 9.45
C VAL A 113 4.33 7.08 9.00
N PRO A 114 3.23 7.58 8.40
CA PRO A 114 2.17 6.72 7.89
C PRO A 114 2.70 5.77 6.81
N ILE A 115 2.34 4.48 6.89
CA ILE A 115 2.71 3.47 5.90
C ILE A 115 1.45 3.01 5.17
N VAL A 116 1.51 3.01 3.85
CA VAL A 116 0.51 2.38 2.98
C VAL A 116 1.17 1.17 2.30
N PHE A 117 0.71 -0.03 2.63
CA PHE A 117 1.21 -1.24 1.98
C PHE A 117 0.31 -1.69 0.84
N ILE A 118 0.91 -2.29 -0.19
CA ILE A 118 0.21 -2.82 -1.36
C ILE A 118 0.75 -4.22 -1.67
N GLY A 119 -0.14 -5.16 -1.96
CA GLY A 119 0.24 -6.51 -2.39
C GLY A 119 0.90 -7.35 -1.28
N VAL A 120 0.66 -7.02 -0.02
CA VAL A 120 1.13 -7.80 1.13
C VAL A 120 0.23 -9.02 1.32
N GLY A 121 0.82 -10.20 1.38
CA GLY A 121 0.12 -11.45 1.62
C GLY A 121 -0.04 -11.71 3.11
N ASP A 122 -1.29 -11.96 3.54
CA ASP A 122 -1.65 -12.37 4.89
C ASP A 122 -1.05 -11.50 6.02
N PRO A 123 -1.30 -10.18 5.98
CA PRO A 123 -0.64 -9.26 6.89
C PRO A 123 -1.08 -9.44 8.35
N VAL A 124 -2.27 -9.99 8.59
CA VAL A 124 -2.80 -10.25 9.95
C VAL A 124 -2.07 -11.44 10.59
N SER A 125 -2.02 -12.58 9.92
CA SER A 125 -1.32 -13.78 10.44
C SER A 125 0.19 -13.55 10.63
N ARG A 126 0.76 -12.60 9.88
CA ARG A 126 2.15 -12.18 10.04
C ARG A 126 2.38 -11.16 11.17
N GLY A 127 1.33 -10.72 11.84
CA GLY A 127 1.42 -9.69 12.87
C GLY A 127 1.82 -8.30 12.34
N LEU A 128 1.67 -8.07 11.05
CA LEU A 128 1.98 -6.79 10.44
C LEU A 128 0.89 -5.74 10.74
N VAL A 129 -0.36 -6.17 10.81
CA VAL A 129 -1.51 -5.35 11.19
C VAL A 129 -2.42 -6.14 12.15
N ALA A 130 -3.22 -5.43 12.95
CA ALA A 130 -4.14 -6.07 13.89
C ALA A 130 -5.32 -6.76 13.18
N SER A 131 -5.89 -6.09 12.18
CA SER A 131 -6.90 -6.64 11.27
C SER A 131 -6.90 -5.84 9.96
N LEU A 132 -7.59 -6.31 8.93
CA LEU A 132 -7.70 -5.54 7.67
C LEU A 132 -8.64 -4.35 7.80
N ALA A 133 -9.71 -4.47 8.61
CA ALA A 133 -10.66 -3.38 8.85
C ALA A 133 -10.08 -2.32 9.80
N TYR A 134 -9.28 -2.75 10.76
CA TYR A 134 -8.64 -1.88 11.75
C TYR A 134 -7.17 -2.25 11.89
N PRO A 135 -6.31 -1.81 10.96
CA PRO A 135 -4.90 -2.21 10.92
C PRO A 135 -4.12 -1.85 12.18
N GLY A 136 -4.53 -0.78 12.86
CA GLY A 136 -3.87 -0.26 14.06
C GLY A 136 -2.65 0.60 13.75
N GLY A 137 -2.36 1.55 14.64
CA GLY A 137 -1.20 2.43 14.50
C GLY A 137 -1.24 3.29 13.23
N ASN A 138 -0.06 3.47 12.62
CA ASN A 138 0.16 4.31 11.44
C ASN A 138 0.23 3.50 10.13
N ILE A 139 -0.29 2.28 10.10
CA ILE A 139 -0.18 1.36 8.95
C ILE A 139 -1.56 1.08 8.39
N THR A 140 -1.72 1.17 7.08
CA THR A 140 -2.91 0.76 6.33
C THR A 140 -2.51 0.23 4.96
N GLY A 141 -3.43 -0.38 4.21
CA GLY A 141 -3.12 -0.82 2.86
C GLY A 141 -4.02 -1.90 2.31
N PHE A 142 -3.54 -2.53 1.25
CA PHE A 142 -4.26 -3.50 0.44
C PHE A 142 -3.53 -4.85 0.44
N ALA A 143 -4.17 -5.86 1.04
CA ALA A 143 -3.67 -7.23 1.03
C ALA A 143 -3.90 -7.88 -0.34
N SER A 144 -2.97 -8.75 -0.76
CA SER A 144 -3.12 -9.52 -2.00
C SER A 144 -3.94 -10.79 -1.80
N HIS A 145 -3.83 -11.42 -0.65
CA HIS A 145 -4.56 -12.63 -0.28
C HIS A 145 -4.53 -12.84 1.23
N GLU A 146 -5.46 -13.66 1.70
CA GLU A 146 -5.54 -14.14 3.07
C GLU A 146 -5.40 -15.67 3.10
N SER A 147 -4.86 -16.22 4.17
CA SER A 147 -4.71 -17.66 4.36
C SER A 147 -6.07 -18.38 4.35
N SER A 148 -7.13 -17.71 4.78
CA SER A 148 -8.51 -18.21 4.78
C SER A 148 -9.01 -18.64 3.40
N LEU A 149 -8.48 -18.05 2.33
CA LEU A 149 -8.82 -18.46 0.96
C LEU A 149 -8.32 -19.87 0.59
N GLY A 150 -7.31 -20.38 1.31
CA GLY A 150 -6.76 -21.70 1.05
C GLY A 150 -7.80 -22.82 1.22
N GLY A 151 -8.66 -22.71 2.23
CA GLY A 151 -9.78 -23.64 2.44
C GLY A 151 -10.76 -23.65 1.26
N LYS A 152 -11.18 -22.46 0.82
CA LYS A 152 -12.08 -22.30 -0.33
C LYS A 152 -11.50 -22.86 -1.62
N TRP A 153 -10.21 -22.67 -1.85
CA TRP A 153 -9.53 -23.26 -3.02
C TRP A 153 -9.54 -24.79 -3.00
N LEU A 154 -9.37 -25.38 -1.80
CA LEU A 154 -9.45 -26.85 -1.64
C LEU A 154 -10.89 -27.36 -1.84
N GLU A 155 -11.90 -26.64 -1.39
CA GLU A 155 -13.31 -26.94 -1.64
C GLU A 155 -13.61 -26.95 -3.13
N VAL A 156 -13.26 -25.87 -3.85
CA VAL A 156 -13.44 -25.77 -5.30
C VAL A 156 -12.68 -26.90 -6.05
N LEU A 157 -11.45 -27.19 -5.61
CA LEU A 157 -10.68 -28.29 -6.19
C LEU A 157 -11.39 -29.65 -6.01
N LYS A 158 -11.94 -29.90 -4.82
CA LYS A 158 -12.65 -31.12 -4.50
C LYS A 158 -13.95 -31.25 -5.30
N GLU A 159 -14.67 -30.15 -5.52
CA GLU A 159 -15.87 -30.12 -6.36
C GLU A 159 -15.54 -30.37 -7.83
N THR A 160 -14.49 -29.74 -8.35
CA THR A 160 -14.11 -29.78 -9.76
C THR A 160 -13.42 -31.10 -10.13
N ALA A 161 -12.69 -31.70 -9.19
CA ALA A 161 -11.89 -32.90 -9.40
C ALA A 161 -11.97 -33.84 -8.18
N PRO A 162 -13.13 -34.51 -7.94
CA PRO A 162 -13.37 -35.32 -6.75
C PRO A 162 -12.44 -36.55 -6.65
N GLN A 163 -11.85 -37.00 -7.75
CA GLN A 163 -10.86 -38.07 -7.81
C GLN A 163 -9.50 -37.68 -7.18
N ILE A 164 -9.24 -36.41 -6.92
CA ILE A 164 -8.01 -35.98 -6.31
C ILE A 164 -8.08 -36.17 -4.78
N THR A 165 -7.31 -37.15 -4.29
CA THR A 165 -7.25 -37.49 -2.86
C THR A 165 -6.12 -36.77 -2.11
N ARG A 166 -5.13 -36.20 -2.84
CA ARG A 166 -4.02 -35.47 -2.27
C ARG A 166 -3.70 -34.20 -3.05
N ALA A 167 -3.76 -33.07 -2.38
CA ALA A 167 -3.25 -31.81 -2.89
C ALA A 167 -2.07 -31.36 -2.01
N ARG A 168 -0.95 -31.03 -2.61
CA ARG A 168 0.21 -30.48 -1.89
C ARG A 168 0.42 -29.03 -2.34
N ARG A 169 0.28 -28.09 -1.42
CA ARG A 169 0.78 -26.73 -1.64
C ARG A 169 2.31 -26.82 -1.69
N ARG A 170 2.92 -26.44 -2.79
CA ARG A 170 4.35 -26.20 -2.84
C ARG A 170 4.58 -24.93 -2.04
N GLY A 171 5.09 -25.10 -0.82
CA GLY A 171 5.41 -23.94 0.04
C GLY A 171 6.42 -23.07 -0.68
N ASP A 172 6.14 -21.77 -0.79
CA ASP A 172 7.16 -20.81 -1.08
C ASP A 172 8.20 -20.99 0.01
N ARG A 173 9.43 -21.31 -0.37
CA ARG A 173 10.54 -21.19 0.56
C ARG A 173 10.61 -19.72 0.90
N VAL A 174 10.11 -19.37 2.07
CA VAL A 174 10.32 -18.05 2.66
C VAL A 174 11.82 -17.91 2.80
N GLY A 175 12.44 -17.12 1.92
CA GLY A 175 13.88 -16.89 1.99
C GLY A 175 14.65 -16.81 0.68
N ALA A 176 14.00 -16.84 -0.48
CA ALA A 176 14.69 -16.50 -1.73
C ALA A 176 14.02 -15.28 -2.37
N PRO A 177 14.51 -14.06 -2.11
CA PRO A 177 14.13 -12.91 -2.89
C PRO A 177 14.69 -13.09 -4.30
N GLY A 178 13.87 -12.97 -5.34
CA GLY A 178 14.41 -12.88 -6.70
C GLY A 178 13.76 -13.72 -7.79
N LYS A 179 12.75 -14.53 -7.49
CA LYS A 179 11.93 -15.08 -8.56
C LYS A 179 10.49 -14.64 -8.33
N ALA A 180 10.08 -13.61 -9.06
CA ALA A 180 8.66 -13.28 -9.23
C ALA A 180 7.95 -14.61 -9.48
N GLY A 181 7.04 -15.00 -8.54
CA GLY A 181 6.38 -16.26 -8.57
C GLY A 181 5.56 -16.38 -9.85
N ALA A 182 6.14 -16.95 -10.89
CA ALA A 182 5.36 -17.53 -11.95
C ALA A 182 4.44 -18.54 -11.26
N ILE A 183 3.15 -18.38 -11.41
CA ILE A 183 2.14 -19.35 -11.00
C ILE A 183 2.52 -20.65 -11.73
N GLN A 184 3.27 -21.53 -11.05
CA GLN A 184 3.59 -22.82 -11.62
C GLN A 184 2.36 -23.70 -11.47
N PRO A 185 1.95 -24.38 -12.54
CA PRO A 185 0.78 -25.25 -12.52
C PRO A 185 0.92 -26.30 -11.41
N VAL A 186 -0.17 -26.53 -10.70
CA VAL A 186 -0.30 -27.63 -9.74
C VAL A 186 -0.02 -28.93 -10.47
N GLN A 187 1.08 -29.60 -10.13
CA GLN A 187 1.34 -30.95 -10.68
C GLN A 187 0.41 -31.94 -9.99
N VAL A 188 -0.63 -32.36 -10.71
CA VAL A 188 -1.53 -33.42 -10.32
C VAL A 188 -0.91 -34.74 -10.83
N ARG A 189 -0.54 -35.66 -9.94
CA ARG A 189 -0.22 -37.04 -10.34
C ARG A 189 -1.49 -37.86 -10.23
N PRO A 190 -2.00 -38.45 -11.34
CA PRO A 190 -3.01 -39.51 -11.26
C PRO A 190 -2.40 -40.77 -10.62
N LYS A 191 -3.29 -41.62 -10.07
CA LYS A 191 -2.91 -42.97 -9.59
C LYS A 191 -2.43 -43.82 -10.71
#